data_8ebb26dbf63e10cbad00c2ce2fb16b2b
#
_entry.id   8ebb26dbf63e10cbad00c2ce2fb16b2b
#
_cell.length_a   1.000
_cell.length_b   1.000
_cell.length_c   1.000
_cell.angle_alpha   90.00
_cell.angle_beta   90.00
_cell.angle_gamma   90.00
#
_symmetry.space_group_name_H-M   'P 1'
#
loop_
_entity.id
_entity.type
_entity.pdbx_description
1 polymer ?
#
loop_
_entity_poly.entity_id
_entity_poly.type
_entity_poly.pdbx_seq_one_letter_code
_entity_poly.pdbx_strand_id
1 'polypeptide(L)'
;PMTNPIVTPMSKIIFALKTKNAIIIAPHPQSKRCSALAVNLIKDVVAPFGVPADLIQVIDEPSIDKTKELMEACDVVVATGGMPMVKSAYSSGKPSFGVGAGNVQVILDRNIDLEAAAEKVITGRAFDNGIICSGEQFFTYPVTDREAVFKAFTAHGAYFVTAGEKERLLNVLFPEGKI
;
A
#
# COMPACT_ATOMS: atom_id res chain seq x y z
N PRO A 1 1.04 7.24 -0.36
CA PRO A 1 0.95 6.65 -1.70
C PRO A 1 -0.27 7.15 -2.46
N MET A 2 -0.19 7.19 -3.78
CA MET A 2 -1.28 7.66 -4.66
C MET A 2 -2.48 6.70 -4.59
N THR A 3 -2.23 5.41 -4.53
CA THR A 3 -3.26 4.35 -4.53
C THR A 3 -4.05 4.22 -3.23
N ASN A 4 -3.60 4.84 -2.14
CA ASN A 4 -4.29 4.86 -0.86
C ASN A 4 -4.10 6.20 -0.15
N PRO A 5 -4.70 7.31 -0.66
CA PRO A 5 -4.44 8.66 -0.20
C PRO A 5 -5.15 9.03 1.10
N ILE A 6 -6.08 8.20 1.56
CA ILE A 6 -6.88 8.46 2.77
C ILE A 6 -6.38 7.61 3.94
N VAL A 7 -6.39 6.29 3.80
CA VAL A 7 -6.07 5.37 4.90
C VAL A 7 -4.60 5.44 5.31
N THR A 8 -3.69 5.65 4.36
CA THR A 8 -2.26 5.77 4.69
C THR A 8 -1.95 6.97 5.58
N PRO A 9 -2.35 8.22 5.26
CA PRO A 9 -2.16 9.33 6.21
C PRO A 9 -2.92 9.11 7.51
N MET A 10 -4.16 8.62 7.48
CA MET A 10 -4.94 8.34 8.69
C MET A 10 -4.20 7.40 9.64
N SER A 11 -3.68 6.28 9.16
CA SER A 11 -2.93 5.33 10.00
C SER A 11 -1.68 5.95 10.63
N LYS A 12 -0.95 6.79 9.87
CA LYS A 12 0.24 7.48 10.37
C LYS A 12 -0.12 8.54 11.42
N ILE A 13 -1.20 9.28 11.21
CA ILE A 13 -1.70 10.25 12.19
C ILE A 13 -2.08 9.54 13.51
N ILE A 14 -2.79 8.40 13.43
CA ILE A 14 -3.13 7.63 14.63
C ILE A 14 -1.86 7.21 15.39
N PHE A 15 -0.84 6.72 14.69
CA PHE A 15 0.42 6.35 15.34
C PHE A 15 1.10 7.57 15.98
N ALA A 16 1.18 8.69 15.28
CA ALA A 16 1.78 9.92 15.80
C ALA A 16 1.05 10.40 17.06
N LEU A 17 -0.26 10.51 17.03
CA LEU A 17 -1.07 10.95 18.18
C LEU A 17 -0.94 9.99 19.37
N LYS A 18 -0.99 8.68 19.14
CA LYS A 18 -0.83 7.68 20.23
C LYS A 18 0.53 7.74 20.89
N THR A 19 1.55 8.18 20.19
CA THR A 19 2.92 8.30 20.69
C THR A 19 3.31 9.74 21.03
N LYS A 20 2.33 10.67 21.02
CA LYS A 20 2.50 12.10 21.35
C LYS A 20 3.52 12.82 20.46
N ASN A 21 3.53 12.50 19.19
CA ASN A 21 4.34 13.17 18.18
C ASN A 21 3.50 14.09 17.30
N ALA A 22 4.09 15.19 16.84
CA ALA A 22 3.56 15.96 15.73
C ALA A 22 3.80 15.19 14.40
N ILE A 23 2.97 15.47 13.40
CA ILE A 23 3.10 14.83 12.10
C ILE A 23 2.83 15.82 10.97
N ILE A 24 3.68 15.78 9.95
CA ILE A 24 3.49 16.51 8.68
C ILE A 24 3.34 15.49 7.56
N ILE A 25 2.24 15.55 6.86
CA ILE A 25 1.94 14.66 5.73
C ILE A 25 2.41 15.32 4.43
N ALA A 26 3.31 14.66 3.71
CA ALA A 26 3.71 15.02 2.34
C ALA A 26 3.01 14.06 1.35
N PRO A 27 1.87 14.43 0.76
CA PRO A 27 1.12 13.56 -0.14
C PRO A 27 1.76 13.49 -1.53
N HIS A 28 1.36 12.50 -2.32
CA HIS A 28 1.69 12.48 -3.75
C HIS A 28 0.95 13.63 -4.48
N PRO A 29 1.58 14.35 -5.43
CA PRO A 29 0.95 15.49 -6.11
C PRO A 29 -0.42 15.20 -6.72
N GLN A 30 -0.61 14.03 -7.32
CA GLN A 30 -1.89 13.63 -7.92
C GLN A 30 -3.00 13.33 -6.90
N SER A 31 -2.66 13.02 -5.66
CA SER A 31 -3.63 12.73 -4.60
C SER A 31 -3.65 13.78 -3.49
N LYS A 32 -2.98 14.91 -3.65
CA LYS A 32 -2.83 15.95 -2.63
C LYS A 32 -4.18 16.43 -2.07
N ARG A 33 -5.18 16.63 -2.94
CA ARG A 33 -6.52 17.11 -2.54
C ARG A 33 -7.24 16.10 -1.62
N CYS A 34 -7.22 14.80 -1.98
CA CYS A 34 -7.81 13.76 -1.15
C CYS A 34 -7.11 13.63 0.20
N SER A 35 -5.78 13.67 0.19
CA SER A 35 -5.00 13.58 1.44
C SER A 35 -5.21 14.80 2.33
N ALA A 36 -5.25 16.01 1.77
CA ALA A 36 -5.52 17.24 2.53
C ALA A 36 -6.92 17.21 3.14
N LEU A 37 -7.94 16.80 2.36
CA LEU A 37 -9.30 16.66 2.89
C LEU A 37 -9.34 15.67 4.06
N ALA A 38 -8.74 14.49 3.92
CA ALA A 38 -8.70 13.49 4.98
C ALA A 38 -7.99 14.00 6.24
N VAL A 39 -6.86 14.70 6.09
CA VAL A 39 -6.12 15.31 7.20
C VAL A 39 -6.98 16.37 7.92
N ASN A 40 -7.65 17.25 7.18
CA ASN A 40 -8.49 18.29 7.76
C ASN A 40 -9.70 17.68 8.50
N LEU A 41 -10.35 16.67 7.95
CA LEU A 41 -11.42 15.95 8.66
C LEU A 41 -10.93 15.33 9.97
N ILE A 42 -9.73 14.78 10.01
CA ILE A 42 -9.15 14.24 11.25
C ILE A 42 -8.89 15.38 12.25
N LYS A 43 -8.34 16.52 11.80
CA LYS A 43 -8.11 17.68 12.66
C LYS A 43 -9.42 18.15 13.31
N ASP A 44 -10.51 18.23 12.55
CA ASP A 44 -11.82 18.62 13.07
C ASP A 44 -12.35 17.62 14.10
N VAL A 45 -12.15 16.33 13.88
CA VAL A 45 -12.56 15.26 14.81
C VAL A 45 -11.77 15.32 16.13
N VAL A 46 -10.48 15.62 16.09
CA VAL A 46 -9.63 15.60 17.29
C VAL A 46 -9.58 16.95 18.03
N ALA A 47 -9.98 18.04 17.39
CA ALA A 47 -9.96 19.39 17.99
C ALA A 47 -10.76 19.50 19.30
N PRO A 48 -11.99 18.91 19.43
CA PRO A 48 -12.75 18.96 20.68
C PRO A 48 -12.05 18.27 21.87
N PHE A 49 -11.07 17.41 21.61
CA PHE A 49 -10.26 16.74 22.65
C PHE A 49 -9.02 17.53 23.06
N GLY A 50 -8.90 18.79 22.63
CA GLY A 50 -7.79 19.68 23.00
C GLY A 50 -6.48 19.41 22.25
N VAL A 51 -6.53 18.72 21.10
CA VAL A 51 -5.36 18.51 20.24
C VAL A 51 -4.99 19.84 19.57
N PRO A 52 -3.74 20.34 19.71
CA PRO A 52 -3.30 21.55 19.04
C PRO A 52 -3.45 21.48 17.52
N ALA A 53 -3.92 22.56 16.90
CA ALA A 53 -4.24 22.60 15.46
C ALA A 53 -3.02 22.34 14.55
N ASP A 54 -1.82 22.65 15.02
CA ASP A 54 -0.55 22.48 14.32
C ASP A 54 0.14 21.14 14.57
N LEU A 55 -0.43 20.29 15.45
CA LEU A 55 0.12 18.96 15.71
C LEU A 55 0.00 18.02 14.47
N ILE A 56 -1.01 18.27 13.64
CA ILE A 56 -1.24 17.51 12.41
C ILE A 56 -1.24 18.49 11.25
N GLN A 57 -0.29 18.33 10.32
CA GLN A 57 -0.14 19.22 9.19
C GLN A 57 -0.07 18.42 7.88
N VAL A 58 -0.37 19.09 6.77
CA VAL A 58 -0.27 18.55 5.42
C VAL A 58 0.36 19.59 4.50
N ILE A 59 1.21 19.15 3.58
CA ILE A 59 1.76 20.01 2.54
C ILE A 59 0.73 20.11 1.40
N ASP A 60 0.14 21.27 1.21
CA ASP A 60 -0.89 21.52 0.18
C ASP A 60 -0.34 21.42 -1.24
N GLU A 61 0.86 21.94 -1.46
CA GLU A 61 1.56 21.90 -2.74
C GLU A 61 2.86 21.08 -2.62
N PRO A 62 2.75 19.73 -2.65
CA PRO A 62 3.90 18.85 -2.51
C PRO A 62 4.77 18.86 -3.76
N SER A 63 6.08 18.84 -3.54
CA SER A 63 7.10 18.66 -4.58
C SER A 63 8.20 17.73 -4.06
N ILE A 64 9.09 17.31 -4.96
CA ILE A 64 10.27 16.51 -4.59
C ILE A 64 11.15 17.29 -3.62
N ASP A 65 11.38 18.59 -3.91
CA ASP A 65 12.26 19.44 -3.11
C ASP A 65 11.67 19.67 -1.72
N LYS A 66 10.40 20.05 -1.59
CA LYS A 66 9.72 20.18 -0.30
C LYS A 66 9.71 18.87 0.49
N THR A 67 9.62 17.73 -0.19
CA THR A 67 9.68 16.43 0.49
C THR A 67 11.07 16.17 1.05
N LYS A 68 12.13 16.53 0.33
CA LYS A 68 13.51 16.44 0.83
C LYS A 68 13.75 17.37 2.02
N GLU A 69 13.36 18.65 1.88
CA GLU A 69 13.44 19.62 2.98
C GLU A 69 12.73 19.11 4.25
N LEU A 70 11.53 18.54 4.08
CA LEU A 70 10.81 17.95 5.21
C LEU A 70 11.58 16.78 5.82
N MET A 71 12.13 15.88 5.00
CA MET A 71 12.93 14.75 5.49
C MET A 71 14.17 15.20 6.27
N GLU A 72 14.78 16.31 5.87
CA GLU A 72 15.96 16.88 6.55
C GLU A 72 15.58 17.62 7.85
N ALA A 73 14.40 18.23 7.89
CA ALA A 73 13.94 19.03 9.03
C ALA A 73 13.29 18.20 10.15
N CYS A 74 12.73 17.03 9.86
CA CYS A 74 12.02 16.22 10.86
C CYS A 74 12.97 15.32 11.66
N ASP A 75 12.49 14.82 12.82
CA ASP A 75 13.26 13.90 13.67
C ASP A 75 13.20 12.45 13.18
N VAL A 76 12.09 12.06 12.55
CA VAL A 76 11.83 10.70 12.05
C VAL A 76 11.08 10.77 10.73
N VAL A 77 11.47 9.95 9.78
CA VAL A 77 10.81 9.82 8.47
C VAL A 77 10.01 8.51 8.42
N VAL A 78 8.74 8.61 8.03
CA VAL A 78 7.92 7.42 7.70
C VAL A 78 7.49 7.51 6.24
N ALA A 79 8.17 6.78 5.38
CA ALA A 79 7.93 6.79 3.94
C ALA A 79 7.12 5.57 3.49
N THR A 80 6.03 5.81 2.73
CA THR A 80 5.26 4.73 2.09
C THR A 80 5.10 5.06 0.62
N GLY A 81 5.71 4.27 -0.24
CA GLY A 81 5.69 4.54 -1.68
C GLY A 81 6.62 3.64 -2.48
N GLY A 82 6.92 4.00 -3.71
CA GLY A 82 7.85 3.26 -4.56
C GLY A 82 9.29 3.26 -4.03
N MET A 83 10.11 2.35 -4.53
CA MET A 83 11.51 2.19 -4.09
C MET A 83 12.36 3.46 -4.13
N PRO A 84 12.20 4.38 -5.11
CA PRO A 84 12.93 5.65 -5.10
C PRO A 84 12.63 6.50 -3.85
N MET A 85 11.36 6.57 -3.43
CA MET A 85 10.96 7.29 -2.21
C MET A 85 11.55 6.64 -0.96
N VAL A 86 11.50 5.33 -0.87
CA VAL A 86 12.08 4.57 0.26
C VAL A 86 13.59 4.79 0.36
N LYS A 87 14.30 4.74 -0.79
CA LYS A 87 15.74 5.04 -0.83
C LYS A 87 16.03 6.48 -0.40
N SER A 88 15.23 7.45 -0.85
CA SER A 88 15.38 8.84 -0.43
C SER A 88 15.21 9.00 1.08
N ALA A 89 14.22 8.34 1.68
CA ALA A 89 14.02 8.36 3.13
C ALA A 89 15.22 7.81 3.90
N TYR A 90 15.74 6.64 3.51
CA TYR A 90 16.93 6.07 4.15
C TYR A 90 18.22 6.87 3.93
N SER A 91 18.27 7.67 2.85
CA SER A 91 19.41 8.54 2.55
C SER A 91 19.29 9.94 3.15
N SER A 92 18.20 10.25 3.88
CA SER A 92 17.97 11.57 4.48
C SER A 92 18.87 11.88 5.70
N GLY A 93 19.58 10.88 6.22
CA GLY A 93 20.37 11.01 7.45
C GLY A 93 19.53 10.98 8.74
N LYS A 94 18.23 10.72 8.63
CA LYS A 94 17.29 10.62 9.76
C LYS A 94 16.89 9.17 10.02
N PRO A 95 16.51 8.80 11.25
CA PRO A 95 15.82 7.56 11.52
C PRO A 95 14.62 7.41 10.60
N SER A 96 14.56 6.33 9.81
CA SER A 96 13.59 6.20 8.72
C SER A 96 12.94 4.83 8.73
N PHE A 97 11.62 4.82 8.54
CA PHE A 97 10.80 3.63 8.34
C PHE A 97 10.22 3.66 6.92
N GLY A 98 10.81 2.87 6.03
CA GLY A 98 10.40 2.83 4.63
C GLY A 98 9.55 1.59 4.32
N VAL A 99 8.39 1.80 3.68
CA VAL A 99 7.55 0.74 3.14
C VAL A 99 7.49 0.89 1.63
N GLY A 100 8.10 -0.06 0.94
CA GLY A 100 8.16 -0.10 -0.53
C GLY A 100 7.07 -0.98 -1.15
N ALA A 101 7.41 -1.62 -2.28
CA ALA A 101 6.54 -2.57 -2.96
C ALA A 101 6.28 -3.79 -2.05
N GLY A 102 5.00 -4.11 -1.86
CA GLY A 102 4.57 -5.30 -1.14
C GLY A 102 4.52 -6.53 -2.05
N ASN A 103 4.62 -7.69 -1.44
CA ASN A 103 4.29 -8.98 -2.06
C ASN A 103 3.49 -9.79 -1.03
N VAL A 104 2.19 -9.63 -1.08
CA VAL A 104 1.28 -10.25 -0.10
C VAL A 104 1.17 -11.74 -0.37
N GLN A 105 1.53 -12.52 0.62
CA GLN A 105 1.56 -13.98 0.56
C GLN A 105 0.40 -14.59 1.32
N VAL A 106 -0.19 -15.62 0.76
CA VAL A 106 -1.25 -16.43 1.37
C VAL A 106 -0.73 -17.84 1.58
N ILE A 107 -0.98 -18.39 2.73
CA ILE A 107 -0.70 -19.81 3.02
C ILE A 107 -2.04 -20.54 3.11
N LEU A 108 -2.27 -21.44 2.15
CA LEU A 108 -3.40 -22.35 2.16
C LEU A 108 -2.94 -23.61 2.89
N ASP A 109 -3.39 -23.76 4.15
CA ASP A 109 -3.01 -24.91 4.98
C ASP A 109 -3.89 -26.14 4.67
N ARG A 110 -3.57 -27.25 5.31
CA ARG A 110 -4.34 -28.50 5.20
C ARG A 110 -5.67 -28.36 5.93
N ASN A 111 -6.67 -29.11 5.45
CA ASN A 111 -7.99 -29.21 6.09
C ASN A 111 -8.76 -27.88 6.23
N ILE A 112 -8.49 -26.93 5.34
CA ILE A 112 -9.27 -25.68 5.24
C ILE A 112 -10.41 -25.83 4.23
N ASP A 113 -11.38 -24.96 4.31
CA ASP A 113 -12.39 -24.76 3.27
C ASP A 113 -11.74 -24.05 2.07
N LEU A 114 -11.36 -24.82 1.04
CA LEU A 114 -10.68 -24.32 -0.16
C LEU A 114 -11.57 -23.42 -0.99
N GLU A 115 -12.89 -23.65 -1.04
CA GLU A 115 -13.81 -22.80 -1.78
C GLU A 115 -13.89 -21.41 -1.14
N ALA A 116 -14.10 -21.36 0.18
CA ALA A 116 -14.12 -20.09 0.90
C ALA A 116 -12.75 -19.37 0.85
N ALA A 117 -11.64 -20.11 0.86
CA ALA A 117 -10.31 -19.54 0.75
C ALA A 117 -10.07 -18.94 -0.66
N ALA A 118 -10.45 -19.65 -1.72
CA ALA A 118 -10.32 -19.19 -3.10
C ALA A 118 -11.15 -17.92 -3.35
N GLU A 119 -12.40 -17.90 -2.88
CA GLU A 119 -13.27 -16.73 -2.97
C GLU A 119 -12.63 -15.50 -2.33
N LYS A 120 -12.11 -15.62 -1.10
CA LYS A 120 -11.47 -14.54 -0.37
C LYS A 120 -10.22 -14.01 -1.08
N VAL A 121 -9.35 -14.91 -1.53
CA VAL A 121 -8.10 -14.55 -2.23
C VAL A 121 -8.40 -13.83 -3.55
N ILE A 122 -9.36 -14.33 -4.32
CA ILE A 122 -9.74 -13.71 -5.60
C ILE A 122 -10.40 -12.36 -5.38
N THR A 123 -11.31 -12.26 -4.40
CA THR A 123 -11.96 -11.00 -4.03
C THR A 123 -10.93 -9.96 -3.60
N GLY A 124 -10.00 -10.33 -2.72
CA GLY A 124 -8.94 -9.43 -2.27
C GLY A 124 -7.99 -9.02 -3.41
N ARG A 125 -7.61 -9.96 -4.27
CA ARG A 125 -6.74 -9.67 -5.41
C ARG A 125 -7.42 -8.81 -6.48
N ALA A 126 -8.70 -9.03 -6.74
CA ALA A 126 -9.47 -8.27 -7.74
C ALA A 126 -9.89 -6.89 -7.23
N PHE A 127 -9.86 -6.65 -5.91
CA PHE A 127 -10.21 -5.36 -5.33
C PHE A 127 -9.40 -4.23 -5.97
N ASP A 128 -10.10 -3.17 -6.36
CA ASP A 128 -9.51 -1.98 -7.00
C ASP A 128 -8.59 -2.33 -8.19
N ASN A 129 -9.03 -3.29 -9.02
CA ASN A 129 -8.29 -3.82 -10.17
C ASN A 129 -6.87 -4.33 -9.83
N GLY A 130 -6.66 -4.79 -8.60
CA GLY A 130 -5.38 -5.29 -8.13
C GLY A 130 -4.31 -4.23 -7.88
N ILE A 131 -4.68 -2.94 -7.82
CA ILE A 131 -3.73 -1.83 -7.59
C ILE A 131 -3.34 -1.73 -6.12
N ILE A 132 -4.22 -2.15 -5.21
CA ILE A 132 -3.98 -2.02 -3.77
C ILE A 132 -2.75 -2.83 -3.32
N CYS A 133 -1.90 -2.21 -2.51
CA CYS A 133 -0.66 -2.83 -2.02
C CYS A 133 -0.88 -4.02 -1.07
N SER A 134 -2.07 -4.15 -0.49
CA SER A 134 -2.47 -5.27 0.39
C SER A 134 -3.19 -6.40 -0.35
N GLY A 135 -3.37 -6.32 -1.67
CA GLY A 135 -3.98 -7.39 -2.47
C GLY A 135 -3.06 -8.61 -2.56
N GLU A 136 -3.64 -9.78 -2.48
CA GLU A 136 -2.95 -11.07 -2.52
C GLU A 136 -2.21 -11.24 -3.86
N GLN A 137 -0.92 -11.57 -3.81
CA GLN A 137 -0.07 -11.67 -5.02
C GLN A 137 0.52 -13.06 -5.21
N PHE A 138 0.60 -13.82 -4.14
CA PHE A 138 1.24 -15.12 -4.13
C PHE A 138 0.53 -16.03 -3.12
N PHE A 139 0.34 -17.29 -3.46
CA PHE A 139 -0.15 -18.28 -2.52
C PHE A 139 0.64 -19.57 -2.58
N THR A 140 0.79 -20.22 -1.43
CA THR A 140 1.37 -21.54 -1.27
C THR A 140 0.31 -22.52 -0.80
N TYR A 141 0.47 -23.77 -1.17
CA TYR A 141 -0.43 -24.86 -0.80
C TYR A 141 0.32 -26.18 -0.72
N PRO A 142 -0.17 -27.20 0.01
CA PRO A 142 0.40 -28.52 0.02
C PRO A 142 0.37 -29.11 -1.40
N VAL A 143 1.47 -29.70 -1.84
CA VAL A 143 1.59 -30.24 -3.21
C VAL A 143 0.52 -31.31 -3.51
N THR A 144 0.06 -32.03 -2.49
CA THR A 144 -1.00 -33.04 -2.59
C THR A 144 -2.36 -32.44 -2.97
N ASP A 145 -2.58 -31.17 -2.67
CA ASP A 145 -3.89 -30.51 -2.82
C ASP A 145 -3.99 -29.70 -4.11
N ARG A 146 -2.98 -29.80 -4.98
CA ARG A 146 -2.85 -28.99 -6.19
C ARG A 146 -4.13 -29.00 -7.03
N GLU A 147 -4.67 -30.17 -7.35
CA GLU A 147 -5.86 -30.27 -8.23
C GLU A 147 -7.09 -29.62 -7.58
N ALA A 148 -7.30 -29.85 -6.29
CA ALA A 148 -8.40 -29.25 -5.54
C ALA A 148 -8.28 -27.72 -5.49
N VAL A 149 -7.07 -27.21 -5.22
CA VAL A 149 -6.80 -25.77 -5.21
C VAL A 149 -7.08 -25.16 -6.57
N PHE A 150 -6.55 -25.72 -7.65
CA PHE A 150 -6.76 -25.18 -8.99
C PHE A 150 -8.25 -25.22 -9.39
N LYS A 151 -8.96 -26.26 -9.01
CA LYS A 151 -10.41 -26.36 -9.25
C LYS A 151 -11.17 -25.26 -8.51
N ALA A 152 -10.92 -25.07 -7.21
CA ALA A 152 -11.57 -24.06 -6.40
C ALA A 152 -11.30 -22.63 -6.94
N PHE A 153 -10.04 -22.31 -7.25
CA PHE A 153 -9.70 -21.00 -7.82
C PHE A 153 -10.35 -20.76 -9.18
N THR A 154 -10.38 -21.76 -10.03
CA THR A 154 -11.05 -21.66 -11.35
C THR A 154 -12.55 -21.45 -11.20
N ALA A 155 -13.20 -22.12 -10.26
CA ALA A 155 -14.62 -21.96 -9.97
C ALA A 155 -14.98 -20.53 -9.55
N HIS A 156 -14.04 -19.84 -8.89
CA HIS A 156 -14.17 -18.43 -8.49
C HIS A 156 -13.61 -17.43 -9.50
N GLY A 157 -13.28 -17.84 -10.73
CA GLY A 157 -12.92 -16.96 -11.84
C GLY A 157 -11.44 -16.76 -12.07
N ALA A 158 -10.55 -17.49 -11.38
CA ALA A 158 -9.13 -17.48 -11.72
C ALA A 158 -8.87 -18.21 -13.03
N TYR A 159 -7.93 -17.70 -13.82
CA TYR A 159 -7.43 -18.34 -15.02
C TYR A 159 -5.92 -18.63 -14.88
N PHE A 160 -5.55 -19.88 -15.06
CA PHE A 160 -4.16 -20.31 -14.98
C PHE A 160 -3.54 -20.29 -16.38
N VAL A 161 -2.73 -19.27 -16.64
CA VAL A 161 -2.09 -19.07 -17.94
C VAL A 161 -1.07 -20.18 -18.25
N THR A 162 -1.06 -20.64 -19.49
CA THR A 162 -0.02 -21.52 -20.01
C THR A 162 1.28 -20.75 -20.25
N ALA A 163 2.39 -21.48 -20.47
CA ALA A 163 3.68 -20.85 -20.75
C ALA A 163 3.64 -19.93 -21.99
N GLY A 164 2.97 -20.34 -23.07
CA GLY A 164 2.83 -19.53 -24.28
C GLY A 164 1.92 -18.32 -24.11
N GLU A 165 0.88 -18.44 -23.28
CA GLU A 165 0.01 -17.30 -22.94
C GLU A 165 0.74 -16.31 -22.04
N LYS A 166 1.56 -16.79 -21.09
CA LYS A 166 2.39 -15.95 -20.24
C LYS A 166 3.31 -15.05 -21.07
N GLU A 167 3.97 -15.61 -22.07
CA GLU A 167 4.87 -14.85 -22.94
C GLU A 167 4.10 -13.77 -23.72
N ARG A 168 2.95 -14.11 -24.31
CA ARG A 168 2.09 -13.14 -25.01
C ARG A 168 1.60 -12.04 -24.07
N LEU A 169 1.18 -12.41 -22.84
CA LEU A 169 0.72 -11.46 -21.85
C LEU A 169 1.83 -10.50 -21.43
N LEU A 170 3.04 -11.00 -21.19
CA LEU A 170 4.20 -10.17 -20.86
C LEU A 170 4.52 -9.17 -21.97
N ASN A 171 4.45 -9.59 -23.24
CA ASN A 171 4.69 -8.69 -24.38
C ASN A 171 3.63 -7.58 -24.50
N VAL A 172 2.38 -7.85 -24.10
CA VAL A 172 1.32 -6.84 -24.10
C VAL A 172 1.47 -5.88 -22.92
N LEU A 173 1.76 -6.40 -21.73
CA LEU A 173 1.87 -5.59 -20.53
C LEU A 173 3.18 -4.78 -20.45
N PHE A 174 4.24 -5.34 -21.02
CA PHE A 174 5.59 -4.77 -20.97
C PHE A 174 6.24 -4.78 -22.36
N PRO A 175 5.70 -4.01 -23.32
CA PRO A 175 6.16 -4.05 -24.72
C PRO A 175 7.63 -3.67 -24.90
N GLU A 176 8.21 -2.95 -23.95
CA GLU A 176 9.65 -2.58 -23.95
C GLU A 176 10.50 -3.53 -23.08
N GLY A 177 9.94 -4.62 -22.57
CA GLY A 177 10.64 -5.56 -21.70
C GLY A 177 11.03 -5.00 -20.32
N LYS A 178 10.52 -3.83 -19.94
CA LYS A 178 10.78 -3.20 -18.65
C LYS A 178 9.58 -3.40 -17.73
N ILE A 179 9.83 -4.03 -16.59
CA ILE A 179 8.89 -4.16 -15.46
C ILE A 179 9.07 -3.00 -14.50
#